data_db755e05a6e8fba4836a4b15779f8ed6
#
_entry.id   db755e05a6e8fba4836a4b15779f8ed6
#
_cell.length_a   1.000
_cell.length_b   1.000
_cell.length_c   1.000
_cell.angle_alpha   90.00
_cell.angle_beta   90.00
_cell.angle_gamma   90.00
#
_symmetry.space_group_name_H-M   'P 1'
#
loop_
_entity.id
_entity.type
_entity.pdbx_description
1 polymer ?
#
loop_
_entity_poly.entity_id
_entity_poly.type
_entity_poly.pdbx_seq_one_letter_code
_entity_poly.pdbx_strand_id
1 'polypeptide(L)'
;MRFVDEFRDADKAHALAAKIAALCEPGRQYKLMEVCGGHTHTIYKHGLEDYLPESVQLVHGPGCPVCVIPMGRVDDAIHLASQPDVIMTSFGDMMRVPGSGGSFFDANAEGTNIRMVYSPLDSLKLARQNPDKRVLFMAIGFETTAPSTAMTMIRAAYFSLTCSAECEMKPRPRHSK
;
A
#
# COMPACT_ATOMS: atom_id res chain seq x y z
N MET A 1 2.96 -24.83 8.87
CA MET A 1 2.91 -23.60 9.73
C MET A 1 1.45 -23.15 9.78
N ARG A 2 0.86 -23.01 10.97
CA ARG A 2 -0.56 -22.65 11.13
C ARG A 2 -0.86 -21.36 10.35
N PHE A 3 -1.97 -21.30 9.61
CA PHE A 3 -2.37 -20.21 8.70
C PHE A 3 -1.49 -19.98 7.46
N VAL A 4 -0.62 -20.93 7.10
CA VAL A 4 0.15 -20.90 5.85
C VAL A 4 -0.13 -22.15 5.03
N ASP A 5 0.09 -23.33 5.60
CA ASP A 5 -0.08 -24.61 4.87
C ASP A 5 -1.56 -24.92 4.60
N GLU A 6 -2.44 -24.48 5.51
CA GLU A 6 -3.90 -24.63 5.39
C GLU A 6 -4.49 -23.87 4.18
N PHE A 7 -3.83 -22.80 3.70
CA PHE A 7 -4.20 -22.05 2.49
C PHE A 7 -3.51 -22.56 1.21
N ARG A 8 -2.73 -23.64 1.31
CA ARG A 8 -2.05 -24.30 0.17
C ARG A 8 -2.55 -25.73 -0.03
N ASP A 9 -3.74 -26.03 0.46
CA ASP A 9 -4.35 -27.34 0.44
C ASP A 9 -5.05 -27.56 -0.92
N ALA A 10 -4.45 -28.36 -1.77
CA ALA A 10 -4.96 -28.66 -3.10
C ALA A 10 -6.32 -29.40 -3.05
N ASP A 11 -6.52 -30.30 -2.06
CA ASP A 11 -7.76 -31.05 -1.96
C ASP A 11 -8.93 -30.14 -1.63
N LYS A 12 -8.71 -29.15 -0.77
CA LYS A 12 -9.71 -28.13 -0.47
C LYS A 12 -9.99 -27.24 -1.66
N ALA A 13 -8.97 -26.89 -2.47
CA ALA A 13 -9.15 -26.10 -3.69
C ALA A 13 -10.03 -26.86 -4.69
N HIS A 14 -9.76 -28.14 -4.94
CA HIS A 14 -10.59 -28.99 -5.77
C HIS A 14 -12.02 -29.15 -5.25
N ALA A 15 -12.19 -29.38 -3.96
CA ALA A 15 -13.51 -29.49 -3.36
C ALA A 15 -14.34 -28.21 -3.47
N LEU A 16 -13.69 -27.03 -3.34
CA LEU A 16 -14.33 -25.73 -3.54
C LEU A 16 -14.70 -25.48 -4.99
N ALA A 17 -13.83 -25.83 -5.94
CA ALA A 17 -14.11 -25.71 -7.36
C ALA A 17 -15.32 -26.59 -7.78
N ALA A 18 -15.37 -27.83 -7.30
CA ALA A 18 -16.51 -28.71 -7.51
C ALA A 18 -17.81 -28.15 -6.93
N LYS A 19 -17.73 -27.52 -5.75
CA LYS A 19 -18.88 -26.86 -5.13
C LYS A 19 -19.34 -25.62 -5.94
N ILE A 20 -18.40 -24.85 -6.48
CA ILE A 20 -18.71 -23.72 -7.38
C ILE A 20 -19.43 -24.25 -8.63
N ALA A 21 -18.92 -25.31 -9.26
CA ALA A 21 -19.54 -25.91 -10.44
C ALA A 21 -20.99 -26.37 -10.15
N ALA A 22 -21.22 -26.96 -8.97
CA ALA A 22 -22.55 -27.41 -8.57
C ALA A 22 -23.54 -26.27 -8.29
N LEU A 23 -23.06 -25.07 -7.99
CA LEU A 23 -23.88 -23.88 -7.75
C LEU A 23 -24.14 -23.07 -9.02
N CYS A 24 -23.46 -23.32 -10.11
CA CYS A 24 -23.67 -22.62 -11.38
C CYS A 24 -25.01 -23.02 -12.01
N GLU A 25 -25.80 -22.04 -12.35
CA GLU A 25 -27.07 -22.24 -13.06
C GLU A 25 -26.83 -22.61 -14.53
N PRO A 26 -27.56 -23.59 -15.09
CA PRO A 26 -27.44 -23.95 -16.48
C PRO A 26 -27.66 -22.76 -17.43
N GLY A 27 -26.76 -22.57 -18.41
CA GLY A 27 -26.88 -21.50 -19.40
C GLY A 27 -26.48 -20.10 -18.92
N ARG A 28 -26.12 -19.93 -17.63
CA ARG A 28 -25.67 -18.65 -17.08
C ARG A 28 -24.16 -18.55 -17.15
N GLN A 29 -23.65 -17.38 -17.58
CA GLN A 29 -22.23 -17.04 -17.55
C GLN A 29 -21.95 -16.11 -16.37
N TYR A 30 -20.88 -16.40 -15.64
CA TYR A 30 -20.42 -15.63 -14.50
C TYR A 30 -19.08 -15.00 -14.83
N LYS A 31 -19.00 -13.66 -14.83
CA LYS A 31 -17.73 -12.94 -15.00
C LYS A 31 -17.36 -12.31 -13.66
N LEU A 32 -16.24 -12.76 -13.11
CA LEU A 32 -15.74 -12.28 -11.82
C LEU A 32 -14.46 -11.49 -12.06
N MET A 33 -14.48 -10.20 -11.75
CA MET A 33 -13.29 -9.36 -11.81
C MET A 33 -12.57 -9.39 -10.47
N GLU A 34 -11.31 -9.79 -10.50
CA GLU A 34 -10.43 -9.62 -9.38
C GLU A 34 -9.55 -8.37 -9.56
N VAL A 35 -9.25 -7.66 -8.47
CA VAL A 35 -8.59 -6.35 -8.51
C VAL A 35 -7.32 -6.32 -7.66
N CYS A 36 -6.62 -7.45 -7.56
CA CYS A 36 -5.41 -7.57 -6.76
C CYS A 36 -4.32 -8.34 -7.51
N GLY A 37 -3.16 -7.69 -7.74
CA GLY A 37 -2.03 -8.33 -8.40
C GLY A 37 -1.54 -9.60 -7.69
N GLY A 38 -1.66 -9.69 -6.37
CA GLY A 38 -1.37 -10.90 -5.60
C GLY A 38 -2.36 -12.04 -5.91
N HIS A 39 -3.64 -11.72 -6.10
CA HIS A 39 -4.65 -12.70 -6.53
C HIS A 39 -4.38 -13.17 -7.96
N THR A 40 -4.14 -12.26 -8.90
CA THR A 40 -3.77 -12.59 -10.29
C THR A 40 -2.58 -13.54 -10.31
N HIS A 41 -1.52 -13.20 -9.58
CA HIS A 41 -0.33 -14.05 -9.48
C HIS A 41 -0.68 -15.46 -8.96
N THR A 42 -1.49 -15.56 -7.91
CA THR A 42 -1.90 -16.85 -7.33
C THR A 42 -2.74 -17.67 -8.30
N ILE A 43 -3.69 -17.04 -8.99
CA ILE A 43 -4.54 -17.69 -9.98
C ILE A 43 -3.69 -18.35 -11.07
N TYR A 44 -2.78 -17.60 -11.70
CA TYR A 44 -1.91 -18.13 -12.75
C TYR A 44 -0.88 -19.12 -12.21
N LYS A 45 -0.25 -18.84 -11.09
CA LYS A 45 0.75 -19.74 -10.51
C LYS A 45 0.21 -21.14 -10.20
N HIS A 46 -1.04 -21.23 -9.82
CA HIS A 46 -1.67 -22.50 -9.44
C HIS A 46 -2.68 -23.01 -10.46
N GLY A 47 -2.82 -22.36 -11.63
CA GLY A 47 -3.75 -22.77 -12.68
C GLY A 47 -5.20 -22.86 -12.19
N LEU A 48 -5.66 -21.92 -11.35
CA LEU A 48 -6.99 -22.00 -10.73
C LEU A 48 -8.12 -21.91 -11.77
N GLU A 49 -7.88 -21.32 -12.93
CA GLU A 49 -8.86 -21.24 -14.03
C GLU A 49 -9.21 -22.63 -14.57
N ASP A 50 -8.24 -23.55 -14.61
CA ASP A 50 -8.43 -24.92 -15.10
C ASP A 50 -9.36 -25.78 -14.22
N TYR A 51 -9.57 -25.37 -12.97
CA TYR A 51 -10.47 -26.05 -12.04
C TYR A 51 -11.90 -25.50 -12.04
N LEU A 52 -12.10 -24.33 -12.64
CA LEU A 52 -13.41 -23.69 -12.67
C LEU A 52 -14.23 -24.19 -13.89
N PRO A 53 -15.57 -24.24 -13.76
CA PRO A 53 -16.42 -24.59 -14.89
C PRO A 53 -16.35 -23.47 -15.98
N GLU A 54 -16.49 -23.84 -17.25
CA GLU A 54 -16.47 -22.92 -18.41
C GLU A 54 -17.46 -21.74 -18.28
N SER A 55 -18.49 -21.90 -17.46
CA SER A 55 -19.45 -20.84 -17.16
C SER A 55 -18.89 -19.75 -16.25
N VAL A 56 -17.73 -19.95 -15.61
CA VAL A 56 -17.09 -19.00 -14.72
C VAL A 56 -15.82 -18.49 -15.38
N GLN A 57 -15.81 -17.22 -15.72
CA GLN A 57 -14.66 -16.51 -16.29
C GLN A 57 -14.07 -15.55 -15.27
N LEU A 58 -12.76 -15.68 -15.01
CA LEU A 58 -12.03 -14.67 -14.24
C LEU A 58 -11.59 -13.54 -15.18
N VAL A 59 -11.80 -12.31 -14.77
CA VAL A 59 -11.35 -11.10 -15.47
C VAL A 59 -10.39 -10.36 -14.57
N HIS A 60 -9.18 -10.12 -15.07
CA HIS A 60 -8.16 -9.41 -14.30
C HIS A 60 -8.36 -7.91 -14.48
N GLY A 61 -8.75 -7.26 -13.38
CA GLY A 61 -8.93 -5.82 -13.30
C GLY A 61 -7.60 -5.08 -13.08
N PRO A 62 -7.65 -3.76 -12.88
CA PRO A 62 -6.47 -2.99 -12.52
C PRO A 62 -5.93 -3.51 -11.19
N GLY A 63 -4.65 -3.78 -11.12
CA GLY A 63 -4.00 -4.26 -9.89
C GLY A 63 -4.19 -3.28 -8.73
N CYS A 64 -3.96 -3.74 -7.50
CA CYS A 64 -3.95 -2.83 -6.36
C CYS A 64 -2.75 -1.88 -6.49
N PRO A 65 -2.88 -0.59 -6.11
CA PRO A 65 -1.80 0.39 -6.25
C PRO A 65 -0.48 -0.06 -5.62
N VAL A 66 -0.55 -0.71 -4.46
CA VAL A 66 0.62 -1.27 -3.77
C VAL A 66 1.26 -2.42 -4.54
N CYS A 67 0.46 -3.25 -5.22
CA CYS A 67 0.94 -4.41 -5.98
C CYS A 67 1.58 -4.04 -7.33
N VAL A 68 1.26 -2.86 -7.85
CA VAL A 68 1.70 -2.40 -9.19
C VAL A 68 2.66 -1.21 -9.13
N ILE A 69 3.04 -0.77 -7.92
CA ILE A 69 3.99 0.33 -7.77
C ILE A 69 5.34 -0.06 -8.40
N PRO A 70 5.94 0.78 -9.25
CA PRO A 70 7.28 0.53 -9.75
C PRO A 70 8.30 0.47 -8.60
N MET A 71 9.17 -0.55 -8.62
CA MET A 71 10.18 -0.79 -7.60
C MET A 71 11.05 0.46 -7.31
N GLY A 72 11.42 1.22 -8.36
CA GLY A 72 12.16 2.47 -8.20
C GLY A 72 11.42 3.54 -7.38
N ARG A 73 10.09 3.49 -7.28
CA ARG A 73 9.34 4.40 -6.40
C ARG A 73 9.45 4.01 -4.93
N VAL A 74 9.61 2.72 -4.67
CA VAL A 74 9.93 2.21 -3.32
C VAL A 74 11.33 2.65 -2.92
N ASP A 75 12.29 2.52 -3.82
CA ASP A 75 13.68 2.95 -3.60
C ASP A 75 13.79 4.45 -3.35
N ASP A 76 13.09 5.27 -4.15
CA ASP A 76 13.00 6.72 -3.94
C ASP A 76 12.46 7.06 -2.55
N ALA A 77 11.40 6.36 -2.12
CA ALA A 77 10.80 6.60 -0.81
C ALA A 77 11.73 6.18 0.34
N ILE A 78 12.44 5.05 0.21
CA ILE A 78 13.45 4.62 1.18
C ILE A 78 14.60 5.64 1.24
N HIS A 79 15.06 6.11 0.10
CA HIS A 79 16.11 7.15 0.03
C HIS A 79 15.67 8.45 0.71
N LEU A 80 14.44 8.90 0.51
CA LEU A 80 13.90 10.06 1.20
C LEU A 80 13.78 9.82 2.70
N ALA A 81 13.34 8.64 3.10
CA ALA A 81 13.19 8.28 4.51
C ALA A 81 14.53 8.18 5.25
N SER A 82 15.63 7.88 4.57
CA SER A 82 16.96 7.80 5.17
C SER A 82 17.59 9.16 5.51
N GLN A 83 16.95 10.28 5.12
CA GLN A 83 17.40 11.60 5.52
C GLN A 83 17.19 11.80 7.03
N PRO A 84 18.17 12.38 7.76
CA PRO A 84 18.17 12.41 9.24
C PRO A 84 17.03 13.25 9.83
N ASP A 85 16.49 14.20 9.07
CA ASP A 85 15.40 15.10 9.48
C ASP A 85 14.02 14.65 8.98
N VAL A 86 13.91 13.43 8.41
CA VAL A 86 12.67 12.92 7.81
C VAL A 86 12.05 11.84 8.71
N ILE A 87 10.74 11.92 8.84
CA ILE A 87 9.87 10.82 9.31
C ILE A 87 9.00 10.42 8.12
N MET A 88 9.21 9.23 7.59
CA MET A 88 8.34 8.67 6.55
C MET A 88 7.14 7.99 7.21
N THR A 89 5.96 8.22 6.65
CA THR A 89 4.73 7.55 7.08
C THR A 89 4.06 6.86 5.90
N SER A 90 3.49 5.71 6.11
CA SER A 90 2.75 4.96 5.08
C SER A 90 1.74 4.02 5.71
N PHE A 91 0.83 3.48 4.89
CA PHE A 91 -0.06 2.40 5.30
C PHE A 91 0.71 1.08 5.47
N GLY A 92 0.15 0.17 6.27
CA GLY A 92 0.86 -1.05 6.68
C GLY A 92 1.14 -2.05 5.54
N ASP A 93 0.34 -2.06 4.49
CA ASP A 93 0.54 -2.91 3.32
C ASP A 93 1.80 -2.52 2.53
N MET A 94 2.10 -1.22 2.46
CA MET A 94 3.31 -0.71 1.81
C MET A 94 4.60 -1.13 2.52
N MET A 95 4.55 -1.39 3.81
CA MET A 95 5.73 -1.72 4.63
C MET A 95 6.49 -2.97 4.14
N ARG A 96 5.80 -3.87 3.42
CA ARG A 96 6.33 -5.15 2.93
C ARG A 96 6.69 -5.16 1.46
N VAL A 97 6.41 -4.09 0.74
CA VAL A 97 6.68 -4.01 -0.70
C VAL A 97 8.20 -3.93 -0.91
N PRO A 98 8.79 -4.84 -1.70
CA PRO A 98 10.22 -4.85 -1.91
C PRO A 98 10.65 -3.75 -2.88
N GLY A 99 11.68 -3.01 -2.51
CA GLY A 99 12.53 -2.23 -3.41
C GLY A 99 13.76 -3.04 -3.85
N SER A 100 14.70 -2.40 -4.53
CA SER A 100 15.96 -3.04 -4.96
C SER A 100 16.84 -3.47 -3.80
N GLY A 101 16.87 -2.69 -2.71
CA GLY A 101 17.70 -2.91 -1.54
C GLY A 101 16.96 -3.46 -0.32
N GLY A 102 15.66 -3.74 -0.43
CA GLY A 102 14.83 -4.20 0.67
C GLY A 102 13.48 -3.48 0.74
N SER A 103 12.73 -3.73 1.78
CA SER A 103 11.43 -3.13 2.06
C SER A 103 11.52 -1.98 3.07
N PHE A 104 10.41 -1.32 3.33
CA PHE A 104 10.33 -0.34 4.42
C PHE A 104 10.61 -0.95 5.80
N PHE A 105 10.26 -2.23 6.00
CA PHE A 105 10.61 -2.93 7.24
C PHE A 105 12.12 -3.11 7.39
N ASP A 106 12.81 -3.47 6.30
CA ASP A 106 14.25 -3.66 6.31
C ASP A 106 14.95 -2.33 6.58
N ALA A 107 14.58 -1.27 5.86
CA ALA A 107 15.10 0.07 6.09
C ALA A 107 14.84 0.57 7.51
N ASN A 108 13.67 0.28 8.09
CA ASN A 108 13.36 0.67 9.47
C ASN A 108 14.21 -0.11 10.48
N ALA A 109 14.50 -1.39 10.21
CA ALA A 109 15.42 -2.19 11.03
C ALA A 109 16.86 -1.67 10.99
N GLU A 110 17.27 -1.03 9.90
CA GLU A 110 18.56 -0.35 9.73
C GLU A 110 18.61 1.05 10.35
N GLY A 111 17.53 1.49 11.00
CA GLY A 111 17.48 2.77 11.74
C GLY A 111 16.78 3.92 11.01
N THR A 112 16.19 3.69 9.85
CA THR A 112 15.38 4.69 9.15
C THR A 112 14.08 4.95 9.92
N ASN A 113 13.66 6.20 10.04
CA ASN A 113 12.45 6.55 10.79
C ASN A 113 11.20 6.40 9.91
N ILE A 114 10.73 5.18 9.73
CA ILE A 114 9.51 4.86 8.99
C ILE A 114 8.43 4.42 9.95
N ARG A 115 7.25 5.01 9.86
CA ARG A 115 6.13 4.75 10.77
C ARG A 115 4.88 4.34 10.01
N MET A 116 4.29 3.23 10.43
CA MET A 116 2.99 2.80 9.94
C MET A 116 1.90 3.70 10.53
N VAL A 117 0.97 4.14 9.68
CA VAL A 117 -0.21 4.93 10.06
C VAL A 117 -1.47 4.28 9.53
N TYR A 118 -2.59 4.50 10.20
CA TYR A 118 -3.91 4.02 9.79
C TYR A 118 -4.73 5.10 9.09
N SER A 119 -4.29 6.35 9.19
CA SER A 119 -4.89 7.49 8.51
C SER A 119 -3.81 8.49 8.11
N PRO A 120 -3.93 9.17 6.95
CA PRO A 120 -3.05 10.28 6.60
C PRO A 120 -3.04 11.40 7.64
N LEU A 121 -4.14 11.56 8.38
CA LEU A 121 -4.25 12.54 9.47
C LEU A 121 -3.31 12.24 10.65
N ASP A 122 -2.87 10.99 10.82
CA ASP A 122 -1.89 10.63 11.85
C ASP A 122 -0.52 11.22 11.53
N SER A 123 -0.21 11.41 10.23
CA SER A 123 1.01 12.10 9.81
C SER A 123 1.03 13.56 10.27
N LEU A 124 -0.12 14.25 10.30
CA LEU A 124 -0.22 15.60 10.86
C LEU A 124 0.00 15.64 12.38
N LYS A 125 -0.47 14.62 13.10
CA LYS A 125 -0.19 14.50 14.54
C LYS A 125 1.30 14.34 14.79
N LEU A 126 1.96 13.48 13.97
CA LEU A 126 3.41 13.29 14.04
C LEU A 126 4.17 14.58 13.70
N ALA A 127 3.74 15.35 12.71
CA ALA A 127 4.35 16.62 12.36
C ALA A 127 4.27 17.65 13.50
N ARG A 128 3.13 17.71 14.20
CA ARG A 128 2.95 18.57 15.36
C ARG A 128 3.83 18.19 16.56
N GLN A 129 4.06 16.88 16.73
CA GLN A 129 4.89 16.34 17.80
C GLN A 129 6.39 16.44 17.51
N ASN A 130 6.77 16.65 16.26
CA ASN A 130 8.15 16.72 15.79
C ASN A 130 8.36 17.94 14.88
N PRO A 131 8.29 19.17 15.43
CA PRO A 131 8.33 20.40 14.63
C PRO A 131 9.69 20.65 13.95
N ASP A 132 10.73 19.99 14.41
CA ASP A 132 12.09 19.98 13.85
C ASP A 132 12.28 18.97 12.72
N LYS A 133 11.30 18.14 12.44
CA LYS A 133 11.32 17.08 11.42
C LYS A 133 10.38 17.37 10.26
N ARG A 134 10.73 16.86 9.10
CA ARG A 134 9.84 16.81 7.94
C ARG A 134 9.09 15.47 7.97
N VAL A 135 7.78 15.53 8.05
CA VAL A 135 6.95 14.32 7.97
C VAL A 135 6.47 14.15 6.55
N LEU A 136 6.84 13.05 5.92
CA LEU A 136 6.41 12.67 4.57
C LEU A 136 5.37 11.55 4.68
N PHE A 137 4.26 11.71 3.98
CA PHE A 137 3.27 10.65 3.84
C PHE A 137 3.33 10.07 2.42
N MET A 138 3.64 8.78 2.31
CA MET A 138 3.57 8.06 1.05
C MET A 138 2.11 7.76 0.71
N ALA A 139 1.53 8.62 -0.10
CA ALA A 139 0.11 8.58 -0.48
C ALA A 139 -0.11 7.51 -1.57
N ILE A 140 -0.20 6.26 -1.15
CA ILE A 140 -0.52 5.12 -2.01
C ILE A 140 -1.79 4.44 -1.53
N GLY A 141 -2.69 4.12 -2.43
CA GLY A 141 -3.95 3.46 -2.11
C GLY A 141 -4.93 3.53 -3.28
N PHE A 142 -6.09 2.94 -3.09
CA PHE A 142 -7.21 3.07 -4.02
C PHE A 142 -7.82 4.48 -3.91
N GLU A 143 -8.71 4.82 -4.84
CA GLU A 143 -9.45 6.09 -4.84
C GLU A 143 -10.22 6.34 -3.54
N THR A 144 -10.57 5.30 -2.80
CA THR A 144 -11.21 5.38 -1.47
C THR A 144 -10.34 6.09 -0.43
N THR A 145 -9.02 6.16 -0.64
CA THR A 145 -8.08 6.89 0.23
C THR A 145 -7.94 8.36 -0.15
N ALA A 146 -8.40 8.77 -1.34
CA ALA A 146 -8.26 10.13 -1.84
C ALA A 146 -8.94 11.19 -0.95
N PRO A 147 -10.18 10.99 -0.42
CA PRO A 147 -10.82 11.98 0.46
C PRO A 147 -10.02 12.25 1.73
N SER A 148 -9.49 11.21 2.37
CA SER A 148 -8.70 11.36 3.60
C SER A 148 -7.35 12.02 3.33
N THR A 149 -6.73 11.74 2.18
CA THR A 149 -5.49 12.38 1.73
C THR A 149 -5.73 13.86 1.43
N ALA A 150 -6.78 14.20 0.68
CA ALA A 150 -7.15 15.57 0.39
C ALA A 150 -7.46 16.37 1.67
N MET A 151 -8.22 15.79 2.60
CA MET A 151 -8.49 16.41 3.89
C MET A 151 -7.20 16.68 4.69
N THR A 152 -6.25 15.75 4.61
CA THR A 152 -4.95 15.92 5.27
C THR A 152 -4.16 17.07 4.66
N MET A 153 -4.16 17.22 3.33
CA MET A 153 -3.52 18.34 2.65
C MET A 153 -4.15 19.69 3.02
N ILE A 154 -5.47 19.79 3.05
CA ILE A 154 -6.19 21.00 3.45
C ILE A 154 -5.83 21.38 4.90
N ARG A 155 -5.83 20.41 5.81
CA ARG A 155 -5.48 20.65 7.20
C ARG A 155 -3.99 20.96 7.40
N ALA A 156 -3.10 20.40 6.60
CA ALA A 156 -1.68 20.72 6.62
C ALA A 156 -1.44 22.16 6.16
N ALA A 157 -2.10 22.60 5.08
CA ALA A 157 -2.01 23.97 4.60
C ALA A 157 -2.53 24.98 5.64
N TYR A 158 -3.67 24.67 6.27
CA TYR A 158 -4.22 25.52 7.34
C TYR A 158 -3.28 25.60 8.55
N PHE A 159 -2.67 24.50 8.94
CA PHE A 159 -1.69 24.44 10.02
C PHE A 159 -0.43 25.25 9.70
N SER A 160 0.08 25.17 8.47
CA SER A 160 1.23 25.96 8.02
C SER A 160 0.92 27.48 8.06
N LEU A 161 -0.28 27.89 7.68
CA LEU A 161 -0.72 29.27 7.75
C LEU A 161 -0.89 29.80 9.18
N THR A 162 -1.37 28.97 10.10
CA THR A 162 -1.52 29.36 11.52
C THR A 162 -0.19 29.33 12.25
N CYS A 163 0.72 28.41 11.92
CA CYS A 163 2.05 28.34 12.52
C CYS A 163 2.97 29.49 12.06
N SER A 164 2.83 29.97 10.81
CA SER A 164 3.59 31.11 10.30
C SER A 164 3.19 32.44 10.92
N ALA A 165 2.05 32.52 11.60
CA ALA A 165 1.67 33.69 12.37
C ALA A 165 2.36 33.78 13.75
N GLU A 166 2.91 32.64 14.23
CA GLU A 166 3.58 32.54 15.54
C GLU A 166 5.07 32.17 15.45
N CYS A 167 5.56 31.74 14.28
CA CYS A 167 6.95 31.40 14.03
C CYS A 167 7.54 32.33 12.98
N GLU A 168 8.38 33.27 13.39
CA GLU A 168 9.29 33.97 12.46
C GLU A 168 10.06 32.92 11.66
N MET A 169 9.87 32.93 10.34
CA MET A 169 10.58 32.05 9.42
C MET A 169 12.08 32.23 9.57
N LYS A 170 12.76 31.30 10.22
CA LYS A 170 14.22 31.20 10.09
C LYS A 170 14.54 30.98 8.60
N PRO A 171 15.33 31.87 7.97
CA PRO A 171 15.69 31.71 6.56
C PRO A 171 16.44 30.39 6.39
N ARG A 172 16.06 29.60 5.37
CA ARG A 172 16.80 28.40 4.99
C ARG A 172 18.25 28.75 4.71
N PRO A 173 19.23 28.03 5.24
CA PRO A 173 20.61 28.21 4.84
C PRO A 173 20.72 27.96 3.34
N ARG A 174 21.21 28.92 2.59
CA ARG A 174 21.55 28.75 1.18
C ARG A 174 22.73 27.79 1.12
N HIS A 175 22.55 26.65 0.47
CA HIS A 175 23.67 25.80 0.12
C HIS A 175 24.59 26.60 -0.80
N SER A 176 25.75 26.98 -0.30
CA SER A 176 26.85 27.51 -1.12
C SER A 176 27.33 26.35 -2.02
N LYS A 177 27.58 26.70 -3.29
CA LYS A 177 28.06 25.79 -4.35
C LYS A 177 29.36 25.11 -3.99
#